data_06d4f468cf3348434cae7fdea70ae666
#
_entry.id   06d4f468cf3348434cae7fdea70ae666
#
_cell.length_a   1.000
_cell.length_b   1.000
_cell.length_c   1.000
_cell.angle_alpha   90.00
_cell.angle_beta   90.00
_cell.angle_gamma   90.00
#
_symmetry.space_group_name_H-M   'P 1'
#
loop_
_entity.id
_entity.type
_entity.pdbx_description
1 polymer ?
#
loop_
_entity_poly.entity_id
_entity_poly.type
_entity_poly.pdbx_seq_one_letter_code
_entity_poly.pdbx_strand_id
1 'polypeptide(L)'
;MTIYICGDSTAASYTPEQAPITGWGQLLSEFLPGVRVENRAMGGRSTKSFLSEGRLQKIETEIQEGDLLLIQFTHNDTSDLVWRHTDPWTSFSRNLEIYVDTARLYGAKPVLMTPICRRMWREGKLLASHGDYPDAVRVLAAQRNVPLIDMYEKSLQFVRELGDEGSKKLYLHVEKGAYPAYPNGNADDTHTQRAGAEAYARMTAEALREFGLVT
;
A
#
# COMPACT_ATOMS: atom_id res chain seq x y z
N MET A 1 3.85 -0.95 21.36
CA MET A 1 3.58 -0.25 20.08
C MET A 1 3.18 -1.29 19.05
N THR A 2 2.05 -1.06 18.41
CA THR A 2 1.53 -1.85 17.29
C THR A 2 1.48 -0.98 16.04
N ILE A 3 1.77 -1.56 14.87
CA ILE A 3 1.59 -0.91 13.58
C ILE A 3 0.33 -1.48 12.94
N TYR A 4 -0.68 -0.65 12.76
CA TYR A 4 -1.87 -0.99 11.98
C TYR A 4 -1.71 -0.53 10.53
N ILE A 5 -2.07 -1.38 9.56
CA ILE A 5 -2.00 -1.06 8.14
C ILE A 5 -3.41 -0.96 7.58
N CYS A 6 -3.80 0.22 7.10
CA CYS A 6 -4.96 0.44 6.26
C CYS A 6 -4.50 0.48 4.79
N GLY A 7 -5.11 -0.33 3.94
CA GLY A 7 -4.67 -0.39 2.55
C GLY A 7 -5.54 -1.29 1.67
N ASP A 8 -5.11 -1.40 0.43
CA ASP A 8 -5.74 -2.21 -0.60
C ASP A 8 -5.03 -3.58 -0.81
N SER A 9 -5.24 -4.20 -1.97
CA SER A 9 -4.67 -5.51 -2.32
C SER A 9 -3.13 -5.53 -2.33
N THR A 10 -2.48 -4.40 -2.59
CA THR A 10 -1.02 -4.36 -2.68
C THR A 10 -0.34 -4.46 -1.32
N ALA A 11 -1.07 -4.12 -0.24
CA ALA A 11 -0.62 -4.28 1.14
C ALA A 11 -1.24 -5.51 1.86
N ALA A 12 -2.30 -6.10 1.32
CA ALA A 12 -3.09 -7.15 1.99
C ALA A 12 -2.29 -8.43 2.28
N SER A 13 -2.78 -9.22 3.24
CA SER A 13 -2.29 -10.57 3.49
C SER A 13 -3.07 -11.58 2.67
N TYR A 14 -2.36 -12.57 2.16
CA TYR A 14 -2.89 -13.65 1.32
C TYR A 14 -2.62 -15.01 1.94
N THR A 15 -3.48 -15.99 1.68
CA THR A 15 -3.31 -17.35 2.16
C THR A 15 -2.33 -18.14 1.28
N PRO A 16 -1.75 -19.25 1.77
CA PRO A 16 -0.86 -20.09 0.95
C PRO A 16 -1.50 -20.60 -0.35
N GLU A 17 -2.83 -20.83 -0.34
CA GLU A 17 -3.58 -21.28 -1.52
C GLU A 17 -3.66 -20.22 -2.63
N GLN A 18 -3.46 -18.96 -2.29
CA GLN A 18 -3.44 -17.84 -3.24
C GLN A 18 -2.04 -17.55 -3.80
N ALA A 19 -1.02 -18.29 -3.33
CA ALA A 19 0.37 -18.09 -3.79
C ALA A 19 0.45 -18.06 -5.33
N PRO A 20 1.36 -17.22 -5.90
CA PRO A 20 2.42 -16.46 -5.26
C PRO A 20 2.06 -15.00 -4.91
N ILE A 21 0.80 -14.57 -5.08
CA ILE A 21 0.41 -13.20 -4.72
C ILE A 21 0.77 -12.90 -3.26
N THR A 22 1.40 -11.76 -3.02
CA THR A 22 1.88 -11.36 -1.69
C THR A 22 1.81 -9.84 -1.59
N GLY A 23 1.18 -9.30 -0.56
CA GLY A 23 1.19 -7.86 -0.30
C GLY A 23 2.35 -7.47 0.64
N TRP A 24 2.87 -6.24 0.50
CA TRP A 24 4.00 -5.79 1.30
C TRP A 24 3.69 -5.76 2.80
N GLY A 25 2.45 -5.44 3.19
CA GLY A 25 2.05 -5.39 4.59
C GLY A 25 2.07 -6.77 5.27
N GLN A 26 1.92 -7.86 4.51
CA GLN A 26 2.05 -9.24 5.01
C GLN A 26 3.47 -9.53 5.52
N LEU A 27 4.48 -8.91 4.92
CA LEU A 27 5.89 -9.18 5.19
C LEU A 27 6.56 -8.11 6.07
N LEU A 28 5.87 -7.03 6.42
CA LEU A 28 6.49 -5.91 7.15
C LEU A 28 7.10 -6.35 8.49
N SER A 29 6.48 -7.29 9.19
CA SER A 29 7.00 -7.82 10.47
C SER A 29 8.34 -8.53 10.33
N GLU A 30 8.66 -9.09 9.15
CA GLU A 30 9.97 -9.73 8.90
C GLU A 30 11.13 -8.69 8.93
N PHE A 31 10.83 -7.42 8.69
CA PHE A 31 11.80 -6.32 8.67
C PHE A 31 11.75 -5.43 9.94
N LEU A 32 10.85 -5.72 10.87
CA LEU A 32 10.67 -4.97 12.13
C LEU A 32 10.62 -5.92 13.31
N PRO A 33 11.74 -6.60 13.66
CA PRO A 33 11.76 -7.55 14.76
C PRO A 33 11.36 -6.88 16.09
N GLY A 34 10.46 -7.52 16.83
CA GLY A 34 9.94 -7.00 18.10
C GLY A 34 8.79 -5.99 17.98
N VAL A 35 8.39 -5.60 16.75
CA VAL A 35 7.24 -4.74 16.51
C VAL A 35 6.05 -5.59 16.08
N ARG A 36 4.90 -5.42 16.75
CA ARG A 36 3.65 -6.06 16.34
C ARG A 36 3.08 -5.34 15.12
N VAL A 37 2.75 -6.10 14.06
CA VAL A 37 2.10 -5.58 12.85
C VAL A 37 0.72 -6.21 12.70
N GLU A 38 -0.30 -5.37 12.68
CA GLU A 38 -1.70 -5.72 12.43
C GLU A 38 -2.09 -5.27 11.03
N ASN A 39 -1.92 -6.14 10.05
CA ASN A 39 -2.27 -5.84 8.67
C ASN A 39 -3.78 -5.95 8.46
N ARG A 40 -4.46 -4.80 8.40
CA ARG A 40 -5.90 -4.68 8.16
C ARG A 40 -6.24 -4.34 6.71
N ALA A 41 -5.22 -4.26 5.83
CA ALA A 41 -5.42 -4.03 4.41
C ALA A 41 -6.29 -5.12 3.76
N MET A 42 -7.11 -4.74 2.78
CA MET A 42 -8.04 -5.64 2.15
C MET A 42 -8.11 -5.41 0.64
N GLY A 43 -7.99 -6.50 -0.11
CA GLY A 43 -8.08 -6.46 -1.57
C GLY A 43 -9.36 -5.81 -2.09
N GLY A 44 -9.22 -4.99 -3.14
CA GLY A 44 -10.34 -4.31 -3.80
C GLY A 44 -10.86 -3.05 -3.09
N ARG A 45 -10.31 -2.67 -1.92
CA ARG A 45 -10.79 -1.51 -1.16
C ARG A 45 -10.07 -0.24 -1.56
N SER A 46 -10.87 0.81 -1.71
CA SER A 46 -10.44 2.21 -1.81
C SER A 46 -10.53 2.87 -0.44
N THR A 47 -10.08 4.12 -0.32
CA THR A 47 -10.30 4.93 0.89
C THR A 47 -11.77 4.97 1.26
N LYS A 48 -12.66 5.16 0.27
CA LYS A 48 -14.11 5.24 0.44
C LYS A 48 -14.71 3.92 0.91
N SER A 49 -14.43 2.81 0.22
CA SER A 49 -15.05 1.53 0.54
C SER A 49 -14.54 0.94 1.86
N PHE A 50 -13.27 1.17 2.20
CA PHE A 50 -12.72 0.77 3.50
C PHE A 50 -13.45 1.47 4.66
N LEU A 51 -13.75 2.78 4.52
CA LEU A 51 -14.55 3.54 5.48
C LEU A 51 -16.00 3.03 5.54
N SER A 52 -16.65 2.91 4.39
CA SER A 52 -18.07 2.53 4.34
C SER A 52 -18.35 1.11 4.84
N GLU A 53 -17.36 0.21 4.80
CA GLU A 53 -17.43 -1.14 5.38
C GLU A 53 -17.14 -1.19 6.90
N GLY A 54 -16.91 -0.05 7.54
CA GLY A 54 -16.60 0.02 8.97
C GLY A 54 -15.24 -0.57 9.35
N ARG A 55 -14.30 -0.67 8.39
CA ARG A 55 -12.99 -1.29 8.63
C ARG A 55 -12.09 -0.41 9.50
N LEU A 56 -12.14 0.91 9.32
CA LEU A 56 -11.44 1.84 10.20
C LEU A 56 -12.01 1.78 11.62
N GLN A 57 -13.34 1.70 11.78
CA GLN A 57 -13.99 1.58 13.09
C GLN A 57 -13.53 0.35 13.88
N LYS A 58 -13.21 -0.76 13.19
CA LYS A 58 -12.63 -1.94 13.87
C LYS A 58 -11.23 -1.64 14.42
N ILE A 59 -10.44 -0.84 13.72
CA ILE A 59 -9.12 -0.42 14.19
C ILE A 59 -9.27 0.53 15.40
N GLU A 60 -10.26 1.43 15.38
CA GLU A 60 -10.56 2.36 16.47
C GLU A 60 -10.79 1.65 17.82
N THR A 61 -11.31 0.43 17.80
CA THR A 61 -11.53 -0.37 19.02
C THR A 61 -10.26 -0.98 19.61
N GLU A 62 -9.15 -0.93 18.89
CA GLU A 62 -7.91 -1.63 19.23
C GLU A 62 -6.70 -0.69 19.34
N ILE A 63 -6.65 0.35 18.51
CA ILE A 63 -5.52 1.29 18.42
C ILE A 63 -5.41 2.16 19.67
N GLN A 64 -4.18 2.39 20.13
CA GLN A 64 -3.89 3.08 21.39
C GLN A 64 -2.80 4.14 21.21
N GLU A 65 -2.63 4.96 22.24
CA GLU A 65 -1.54 5.91 22.33
C GLU A 65 -0.18 5.24 22.09
N GLY A 66 0.62 5.85 21.22
CA GLY A 66 1.95 5.35 20.85
C GLY A 66 1.97 4.32 19.73
N ASP A 67 0.81 3.85 19.24
CA ASP A 67 0.72 3.00 18.04
C ASP A 67 0.92 3.81 16.76
N LEU A 68 1.14 3.12 15.64
CA LEU A 68 1.22 3.72 14.31
C LEU A 68 0.03 3.27 13.46
N LEU A 69 -0.51 4.18 12.64
CA LEU A 69 -1.46 3.88 11.58
C LEU A 69 -0.81 4.20 10.22
N LEU A 70 -0.41 3.16 9.47
CA LEU A 70 0.06 3.28 8.10
C LEU A 70 -1.12 3.26 7.14
N ILE A 71 -1.19 4.26 6.24
CA ILE A 71 -2.35 4.48 5.37
C ILE A 71 -1.86 4.50 3.93
N GLN A 72 -2.17 3.44 3.16
CA GLN A 72 -1.83 3.32 1.74
C GLN A 72 -3.03 2.85 0.92
N PHE A 73 -3.53 3.73 0.06
CA PHE A 73 -4.58 3.43 -0.90
C PHE A 73 -4.21 4.00 -2.28
N THR A 74 -5.08 3.91 -3.23
CA THR A 74 -5.13 4.56 -4.55
C THR A 74 -5.61 3.61 -5.65
N HIS A 75 -5.11 2.37 -5.72
CA HIS A 75 -5.36 1.45 -6.84
C HIS A 75 -6.85 1.27 -7.14
N ASN A 76 -7.68 1.28 -6.13
CA ASN A 76 -9.13 1.13 -6.27
C ASN A 76 -9.88 2.47 -6.28
N ASP A 77 -9.27 3.53 -5.75
CA ASP A 77 -9.81 4.89 -5.80
C ASP A 77 -9.88 5.41 -7.24
N THR A 78 -8.95 4.98 -8.11
CA THR A 78 -8.94 5.29 -9.56
C THR A 78 -10.00 4.54 -10.37
N SER A 79 -10.76 3.64 -9.76
CA SER A 79 -11.74 2.80 -10.47
C SER A 79 -12.97 3.59 -10.90
N ASP A 80 -13.57 3.23 -12.04
CA ASP A 80 -14.84 3.81 -12.51
C ASP A 80 -16.06 3.31 -11.71
N LEU A 81 -15.88 2.33 -10.82
CA LEU A 81 -16.96 1.79 -10.01
C LEU A 81 -17.33 2.76 -8.89
N VAL A 82 -18.52 3.33 -8.93
CA VAL A 82 -19.02 4.39 -8.04
C VAL A 82 -18.84 4.08 -6.55
N TRP A 83 -18.99 2.82 -6.13
CA TRP A 83 -18.90 2.43 -4.73
C TRP A 83 -17.50 2.54 -4.14
N ARG A 84 -16.46 2.59 -4.98
CA ARG A 84 -15.06 2.73 -4.56
C ARG A 84 -14.32 3.90 -5.21
N HIS A 85 -14.88 4.50 -6.26
CA HIS A 85 -14.31 5.68 -6.90
C HIS A 85 -14.21 6.87 -5.97
N THR A 86 -13.11 7.61 -6.06
CA THR A 86 -12.90 8.91 -5.42
C THR A 86 -12.24 9.86 -6.40
N ASP A 87 -12.31 11.14 -6.12
CA ASP A 87 -11.57 12.18 -6.82
C ASP A 87 -10.35 12.59 -5.97
N PRO A 88 -9.13 12.71 -6.57
CA PRO A 88 -7.90 12.90 -5.80
C PRO A 88 -7.91 14.15 -4.93
N TRP A 89 -8.40 15.27 -5.45
CA TRP A 89 -8.33 16.56 -4.79
C TRP A 89 -9.50 16.86 -3.86
N THR A 90 -10.54 16.05 -3.87
CA THR A 90 -11.74 16.24 -3.05
C THR A 90 -12.02 15.04 -2.15
N SER A 91 -12.73 14.03 -2.65
CA SER A 91 -13.20 12.90 -1.82
C SER A 91 -12.07 11.99 -1.33
N PHE A 92 -11.03 11.76 -2.14
CA PHE A 92 -9.86 10.98 -1.71
C PHE A 92 -9.11 11.68 -0.57
N SER A 93 -8.75 12.95 -0.75
CA SER A 93 -8.06 13.74 0.28
C SER A 93 -8.86 13.82 1.56
N ARG A 94 -10.18 14.08 1.46
CA ARG A 94 -11.09 14.11 2.63
C ARG A 94 -11.14 12.76 3.35
N ASN A 95 -11.17 11.65 2.61
CA ASN A 95 -11.14 10.35 3.23
C ASN A 95 -9.82 10.12 3.98
N LEU A 96 -8.67 10.47 3.38
CA LEU A 96 -7.37 10.36 4.05
C LEU A 96 -7.30 11.22 5.33
N GLU A 97 -7.92 12.41 5.34
CA GLU A 97 -8.03 13.22 6.56
C GLU A 97 -8.73 12.47 7.68
N ILE A 98 -9.82 11.73 7.38
CA ILE A 98 -10.52 10.91 8.38
C ILE A 98 -9.57 9.90 9.02
N TYR A 99 -8.75 9.19 8.23
CA TYR A 99 -7.76 8.24 8.78
C TYR A 99 -6.72 8.94 9.67
N VAL A 100 -6.21 10.10 9.22
CA VAL A 100 -5.23 10.89 9.98
C VAL A 100 -5.83 11.36 11.31
N ASP A 101 -7.04 11.90 11.27
CA ASP A 101 -7.73 12.42 12.45
C ASP A 101 -8.11 11.29 13.42
N THR A 102 -8.54 10.15 12.89
CA THR A 102 -8.80 8.96 13.71
C THR A 102 -7.54 8.53 14.46
N ALA A 103 -6.39 8.37 13.78
CA ALA A 103 -5.15 8.02 14.48
C ALA A 103 -4.83 8.98 15.60
N ARG A 104 -4.90 10.29 15.33
CA ARG A 104 -4.62 11.35 16.32
C ARG A 104 -5.59 11.35 17.48
N LEU A 105 -6.87 11.09 17.23
CA LEU A 105 -7.91 11.02 18.26
C LEU A 105 -7.59 9.96 19.33
N TYR A 106 -6.99 8.84 18.91
CA TYR A 106 -6.59 7.75 19.82
C TYR A 106 -5.12 7.85 20.27
N GLY A 107 -4.44 8.98 20.05
CA GLY A 107 -3.04 9.17 20.45
C GLY A 107 -2.02 8.40 19.61
N ALA A 108 -2.46 7.78 18.51
CA ALA A 108 -1.58 7.09 17.58
C ALA A 108 -0.98 8.07 16.56
N LYS A 109 0.14 7.68 15.94
CA LYS A 109 0.82 8.48 14.92
C LYS A 109 0.42 8.00 13.53
N PRO A 110 -0.23 8.83 12.71
CA PRO A 110 -0.49 8.51 11.32
C PRO A 110 0.78 8.60 10.48
N VAL A 111 0.91 7.70 9.48
CA VAL A 111 1.92 7.74 8.44
C VAL A 111 1.20 7.57 7.11
N LEU A 112 1.30 8.55 6.23
CA LEU A 112 0.75 8.46 4.89
C LEU A 112 1.77 7.81 3.95
N MET A 113 1.26 7.00 3.02
CA MET A 113 2.07 6.37 1.99
C MET A 113 1.43 6.60 0.63
N THR A 114 2.23 7.03 -0.36
CA THR A 114 1.79 6.99 -1.75
C THR A 114 1.72 5.52 -2.23
N PRO A 115 0.94 5.20 -3.28
CA PRO A 115 0.83 3.81 -3.76
C PRO A 115 2.18 3.29 -4.28
N ILE A 116 2.34 1.97 -4.34
CA ILE A 116 3.36 1.38 -5.22
C ILE A 116 3.00 1.63 -6.67
N CYS A 117 3.99 1.80 -7.56
CA CYS A 117 3.70 2.01 -8.97
C CYS A 117 3.14 0.74 -9.62
N ARG A 118 2.31 0.89 -10.67
CA ARG A 118 2.04 -0.21 -11.60
C ARG A 118 3.21 -0.33 -12.58
N ARG A 119 3.49 -1.53 -13.02
CA ARG A 119 4.53 -1.83 -14.01
C ARG A 119 4.01 -1.54 -15.43
N MET A 120 3.82 -0.26 -15.75
CA MET A 120 3.26 0.16 -17.06
C MET A 120 4.36 0.51 -18.06
N TRP A 121 5.02 -0.49 -18.61
CA TRP A 121 5.99 -0.29 -19.68
C TRP A 121 5.32 -0.18 -21.04
N ARG A 122 5.69 0.84 -21.81
CA ARG A 122 5.32 1.02 -23.23
C ARG A 122 6.53 1.54 -23.97
N GLU A 123 6.92 0.89 -25.07
CA GLU A 123 8.04 1.31 -25.93
C GLU A 123 9.31 1.62 -25.16
N GLY A 124 9.65 0.78 -24.17
CA GLY A 124 10.85 0.93 -23.34
C GLY A 124 10.78 2.05 -22.29
N LYS A 125 9.61 2.66 -22.10
CA LYS A 125 9.40 3.71 -21.07
C LYS A 125 8.40 3.23 -20.01
N LEU A 126 8.77 3.42 -18.75
CA LEU A 126 7.85 3.22 -17.63
C LEU A 126 6.96 4.46 -17.48
N LEU A 127 5.66 4.28 -17.63
CA LEU A 127 4.67 5.37 -17.58
C LEU A 127 4.13 5.55 -16.15
N ALA A 128 3.73 6.78 -15.84
CA ALA A 128 2.97 7.10 -14.64
C ALA A 128 1.58 6.42 -14.69
N SER A 129 1.08 5.93 -13.57
CA SER A 129 -0.06 5.03 -13.53
C SER A 129 -1.23 5.43 -12.63
N HIS A 130 -1.10 6.50 -11.84
CA HIS A 130 -2.07 6.84 -10.81
C HIS A 130 -2.59 8.29 -10.90
N GLY A 131 -2.36 8.98 -12.03
CA GLY A 131 -2.78 10.38 -12.19
C GLY A 131 -2.32 11.24 -11.01
N ASP A 132 -3.20 12.09 -10.51
CA ASP A 132 -2.90 13.07 -9.45
C ASP A 132 -2.96 12.50 -8.02
N TYR A 133 -3.34 11.23 -7.83
CA TYR A 133 -3.50 10.68 -6.48
C TYR A 133 -2.21 10.69 -5.65
N PRO A 134 -1.02 10.34 -6.18
CA PRO A 134 0.22 10.47 -5.41
C PRO A 134 0.48 11.90 -4.95
N ASP A 135 0.19 12.89 -5.80
CA ASP A 135 0.37 14.30 -5.47
C ASP A 135 -0.64 14.77 -4.41
N ALA A 136 -1.87 14.29 -4.46
CA ALA A 136 -2.86 14.56 -3.41
C ALA A 136 -2.40 14.03 -2.05
N VAL A 137 -1.78 12.83 -1.98
CA VAL A 137 -1.19 12.31 -0.73
C VAL A 137 -0.04 13.20 -0.25
N ARG A 138 0.87 13.62 -1.14
CA ARG A 138 2.01 14.51 -0.81
C ARG A 138 1.54 15.85 -0.23
N VAL A 139 0.57 16.47 -0.91
CA VAL A 139 0.00 17.75 -0.48
C VAL A 139 -0.65 17.61 0.89
N LEU A 140 -1.47 16.58 1.10
CA LEU A 140 -2.13 16.34 2.37
C LEU A 140 -1.13 16.08 3.50
N ALA A 141 -0.10 15.25 3.26
CA ALA A 141 0.94 14.97 4.25
C ALA A 141 1.63 16.25 4.71
N ALA A 142 1.98 17.16 3.77
CA ALA A 142 2.58 18.44 4.08
C ALA A 142 1.62 19.36 4.86
N GLN A 143 0.38 19.51 4.40
CA GLN A 143 -0.63 20.36 5.03
C GLN A 143 -0.96 19.93 6.46
N ARG A 144 -1.01 18.62 6.70
CA ARG A 144 -1.36 18.04 7.99
C ARG A 144 -0.14 17.74 8.87
N ASN A 145 1.08 18.03 8.40
CA ASN A 145 2.33 17.70 9.08
C ASN A 145 2.35 16.20 9.52
N VAL A 146 2.15 15.31 8.53
CA VAL A 146 2.15 13.86 8.70
C VAL A 146 3.39 13.29 7.99
N PRO A 147 4.16 12.37 8.62
CA PRO A 147 5.22 11.65 7.93
C PRO A 147 4.72 10.97 6.64
N LEU A 148 5.48 11.12 5.56
CA LEU A 148 5.14 10.58 4.24
C LEU A 148 6.19 9.59 3.76
N ILE A 149 5.78 8.36 3.50
CA ILE A 149 6.57 7.40 2.74
C ILE A 149 6.18 7.54 1.26
N ASP A 150 7.03 8.20 0.47
CA ASP A 150 6.79 8.34 -0.96
C ASP A 150 7.15 7.04 -1.71
N MET A 151 6.31 6.03 -1.49
CA MET A 151 6.50 4.70 -2.07
C MET A 151 6.34 4.73 -3.60
N TYR A 152 5.54 5.67 -4.13
CA TYR A 152 5.37 5.80 -5.58
C TYR A 152 6.70 6.12 -6.27
N GLU A 153 7.41 7.12 -5.79
CA GLU A 153 8.72 7.48 -6.36
C GLU A 153 9.77 6.39 -6.13
N LYS A 154 9.84 5.84 -4.91
CA LYS A 154 10.77 4.73 -4.58
C LYS A 154 10.54 3.52 -5.49
N SER A 155 9.28 3.12 -5.70
CA SER A 155 8.96 1.97 -6.56
C SER A 155 9.18 2.26 -8.05
N LEU A 156 8.88 3.47 -8.54
CA LEU A 156 9.18 3.88 -9.91
C LEU A 156 10.67 3.80 -10.21
N GLN A 157 11.51 4.34 -9.31
CA GLN A 157 12.95 4.27 -9.45
C GLN A 157 13.42 2.82 -9.48
N PHE A 158 12.99 2.00 -8.53
CA PHE A 158 13.39 0.60 -8.44
C PHE A 158 12.97 -0.22 -9.68
N VAL A 159 11.75 -0.02 -10.17
CA VAL A 159 11.27 -0.68 -11.40
C VAL A 159 12.04 -0.21 -12.64
N ARG A 160 12.42 1.09 -12.74
CA ARG A 160 13.29 1.60 -13.81
C ARG A 160 14.67 0.96 -13.81
N GLU A 161 15.30 0.85 -12.65
CA GLU A 161 16.63 0.26 -12.52
C GLU A 161 16.66 -1.22 -12.95
N LEU A 162 15.59 -1.95 -12.69
CA LEU A 162 15.44 -3.35 -13.13
C LEU A 162 15.10 -3.49 -14.62
N GLY A 163 14.54 -2.46 -15.23
CA GLY A 163 14.05 -2.49 -16.60
C GLY A 163 12.76 -3.30 -16.77
N ASP A 164 12.25 -3.34 -18.01
CA ASP A 164 10.98 -4.01 -18.31
C ASP A 164 11.01 -5.50 -17.92
N GLU A 165 11.90 -6.29 -18.50
CA GLU A 165 11.96 -7.74 -18.23
C GLU A 165 12.35 -8.03 -16.77
N GLY A 166 13.35 -7.32 -16.23
CA GLY A 166 13.86 -7.55 -14.87
C GLY A 166 12.84 -7.23 -13.78
N SER A 167 11.91 -6.31 -14.03
CA SER A 167 10.87 -5.93 -13.07
C SER A 167 9.67 -6.89 -13.02
N LYS A 168 9.48 -7.79 -14.01
CA LYS A 168 8.40 -8.78 -14.00
C LYS A 168 8.41 -9.65 -12.73
N LYS A 169 9.59 -9.99 -12.22
CA LYS A 169 9.76 -10.80 -10.99
C LYS A 169 9.21 -10.16 -9.72
N LEU A 170 8.98 -8.84 -9.73
CA LEU A 170 8.37 -8.15 -8.59
C LEU A 170 6.85 -8.27 -8.61
N TYR A 171 6.28 -8.36 -9.80
CA TYR A 171 4.84 -8.34 -10.04
C TYR A 171 4.31 -9.74 -10.32
N LEU A 172 2.99 -9.90 -10.35
CA LEU A 172 2.34 -11.21 -10.46
C LEU A 172 2.35 -11.73 -11.91
N HIS A 173 3.56 -11.88 -12.44
CA HIS A 173 3.85 -12.57 -13.70
C HIS A 173 4.26 -14.00 -13.41
N VAL A 174 3.41 -14.96 -13.77
CA VAL A 174 3.63 -16.39 -13.50
C VAL A 174 3.36 -17.22 -14.74
N GLU A 175 4.20 -18.22 -14.95
CA GLU A 175 4.08 -19.17 -16.05
C GLU A 175 2.87 -20.08 -15.85
N LYS A 176 2.31 -20.56 -16.97
CA LYS A 176 1.23 -21.53 -16.96
C LYS A 176 1.61 -22.78 -16.17
N GLY A 177 0.76 -23.16 -15.22
CA GLY A 177 0.95 -24.36 -14.40
C GLY A 177 1.98 -24.25 -13.27
N ALA A 178 2.63 -23.08 -13.09
CA ALA A 178 3.59 -22.88 -12.01
C ALA A 178 2.95 -22.86 -10.61
N TYR A 179 1.71 -22.40 -10.53
CA TYR A 179 0.97 -22.30 -9.26
C TYR A 179 -0.46 -22.77 -9.43
N PRO A 180 -1.01 -23.54 -8.46
CA PRO A 180 -2.41 -24.03 -8.52
C PRO A 180 -3.44 -22.90 -8.63
N ALA A 181 -3.20 -21.74 -7.99
CA ALA A 181 -4.08 -20.57 -8.07
C ALA A 181 -4.09 -19.91 -9.45
N TYR A 182 -3.06 -20.14 -10.28
CA TYR A 182 -2.89 -19.56 -11.60
C TYR A 182 -2.61 -20.65 -12.68
N PRO A 183 -3.55 -21.59 -12.92
CA PRO A 183 -3.31 -22.75 -13.79
C PRO A 183 -3.03 -22.35 -15.26
N ASN A 184 -3.50 -21.17 -15.67
CA ASN A 184 -3.28 -20.62 -17.02
C ASN A 184 -2.12 -19.60 -17.07
N GLY A 185 -1.37 -19.44 -15.97
CA GLY A 185 -0.43 -18.33 -15.81
C GLY A 185 -1.12 -17.02 -15.47
N ASN A 186 -0.34 -15.96 -15.31
CA ASN A 186 -0.84 -14.60 -15.09
C ASN A 186 0.19 -13.56 -15.58
N ALA A 187 -0.30 -12.40 -15.99
CA ALA A 187 0.51 -11.24 -16.38
C ALA A 187 -0.12 -9.99 -15.79
N ASP A 188 0.10 -9.76 -14.50
CA ASP A 188 -0.49 -8.67 -13.73
C ASP A 188 0.60 -7.68 -13.31
N ASP A 189 0.47 -6.47 -13.80
CA ASP A 189 1.41 -5.36 -13.58
C ASP A 189 1.05 -4.51 -12.34
N THR A 190 0.14 -4.97 -11.49
CA THR A 190 -0.33 -4.27 -10.29
C THR A 190 0.01 -5.02 -9.00
N HIS A 191 -0.40 -6.28 -8.92
CA HIS A 191 -0.15 -7.10 -7.72
C HIS A 191 1.26 -7.65 -7.71
N THR A 192 1.78 -7.91 -6.52
CA THR A 192 3.16 -8.35 -6.32
C THR A 192 3.25 -9.83 -5.98
N GLN A 193 4.39 -10.42 -6.32
CA GLN A 193 4.89 -11.66 -5.77
C GLN A 193 5.75 -11.36 -4.55
N ARG A 194 6.21 -12.41 -3.85
CA ARG A 194 7.04 -12.29 -2.65
C ARG A 194 8.23 -11.34 -2.84
N ALA A 195 8.97 -11.42 -3.96
CA ALA A 195 10.13 -10.56 -4.21
C ALA A 195 9.79 -9.05 -4.24
N GLY A 196 8.66 -8.69 -4.83
CA GLY A 196 8.18 -7.30 -4.81
C GLY A 196 7.69 -6.89 -3.43
N ALA A 197 6.91 -7.75 -2.78
CA ALA A 197 6.41 -7.50 -1.44
C ALA A 197 7.54 -7.31 -0.41
N GLU A 198 8.60 -8.13 -0.47
CA GLU A 198 9.80 -7.99 0.36
C GLU A 198 10.51 -6.65 0.14
N ALA A 199 10.71 -6.25 -1.13
CA ALA A 199 11.35 -4.99 -1.44
C ALA A 199 10.57 -3.80 -0.86
N TYR A 200 9.26 -3.77 -1.06
CA TYR A 200 8.41 -2.66 -0.57
C TYR A 200 8.22 -2.68 0.96
N ALA A 201 8.17 -3.85 1.58
CA ALA A 201 8.16 -3.97 3.04
C ALA A 201 9.47 -3.46 3.66
N ARG A 202 10.62 -3.80 3.05
CA ARG A 202 11.94 -3.30 3.46
C ARG A 202 12.01 -1.78 3.34
N MET A 203 11.64 -1.21 2.20
CA MET A 203 11.62 0.25 1.98
C MET A 203 10.71 0.96 3.00
N THR A 204 9.59 0.32 3.36
CA THR A 204 8.68 0.85 4.40
C THR A 204 9.36 0.84 5.76
N ALA A 205 9.98 -0.28 6.16
CA ALA A 205 10.67 -0.40 7.44
C ALA A 205 11.85 0.58 7.57
N GLU A 206 12.62 0.76 6.51
CA GLU A 206 13.72 1.73 6.43
C GLU A 206 13.19 3.15 6.64
N ALA A 207 12.15 3.56 5.94
CA ALA A 207 11.55 4.88 6.09
C ALA A 207 10.99 5.12 7.50
N LEU A 208 10.38 4.12 8.14
CA LEU A 208 9.91 4.23 9.51
C LEU A 208 11.06 4.44 10.51
N ARG A 209 12.23 3.82 10.27
CA ARG A 209 13.45 4.06 11.07
C ARG A 209 14.02 5.46 10.84
N GLU A 210 14.09 5.91 9.58
CA GLU A 210 14.53 7.27 9.21
C GLU A 210 13.69 8.34 9.90
N PHE A 211 12.39 8.10 10.10
CA PHE A 211 11.50 8.98 10.84
C PHE A 211 11.64 8.87 12.36
N GLY A 212 12.44 7.91 12.88
CA GLY A 212 12.54 7.65 14.31
C GLY A 212 11.24 7.10 14.93
N LEU A 213 10.41 6.45 14.13
CA LEU A 213 9.13 5.88 14.57
C LEU A 213 9.27 4.43 15.06
N VAL A 214 10.29 3.74 14.61
CA VAL A 214 10.67 2.39 15.04
C VAL A 214 12.19 2.32 15.19
N THR A 215 12.68 1.30 15.93
CA THR A 215 14.11 1.01 16.08
C THR A 215 14.62 0.01 15.06
#